data_15003b4e2c9b7555a41126468a5732cc
#
_entry.id   15003b4e2c9b7555a41126468a5732cc
#
_cell.length_a   1.000
_cell.length_b   1.000
_cell.length_c   1.000
_cell.angle_alpha   90.00
_cell.angle_beta   90.00
_cell.angle_gamma   90.00
#
_symmetry.space_group_name_H-M   'P 1'
#
loop_
_entity.id
_entity.type
_entity.pdbx_description
1 polymer ?
#
loop_
_entity_poly.entity_id
_entity_poly.type
_entity_poly.pdbx_seq_one_letter_code
_entity_poly.pdbx_strand_id
1 'polypeptide(L)'
;MCVGGIVMVSAVEPVIVSPAQADTWLSATPKAQVLDVRTKEEFAEGHLAKATLIPWTDKDFSIRAAKELDPRKPVLVYCLSGGRSAEAAAALVKLGFTDVRNLAGGIGAWQQVGKPIVKVAPKP
;
A
#
# COMPACT_ATOMS: atom_id res chain seq x y z
N MET A 1 37.69 11.76 -16.47
CA MET A 1 36.95 11.55 -16.25
C MET A 1 36.09 11.49 -15.76
N CYS A 2 35.49 11.48 -15.47
CA CYS A 2 34.75 11.32 -14.92
C CYS A 2 33.84 11.26 -14.86
N VAL A 3 33.43 11.01 -15.10
CA VAL A 3 32.42 11.00 -14.99
C VAL A 3 31.81 10.64 -14.12
N GLY A 4 32.25 10.58 -13.36
CA GLY A 4 31.67 10.16 -12.21
C GLY A 4 30.46 10.81 -11.84
N GLY A 5 30.15 11.78 -12.43
CA GLY A 5 28.97 12.49 -12.06
C GLY A 5 27.70 11.79 -12.38
N ILE A 6 27.79 10.63 -12.94
CA ILE A 6 26.55 9.95 -13.24
C ILE A 6 26.10 9.22 -12.03
N VAL A 7 25.33 9.89 -11.29
CA VAL A 7 24.61 9.27 -10.25
C VAL A 7 23.45 8.55 -10.91
N MET A 8 23.61 7.31 -11.03
CA MET A 8 22.49 6.50 -11.42
C MET A 8 21.59 6.40 -10.22
N VAL A 9 20.85 7.40 -10.01
CA VAL A 9 19.78 7.28 -9.04
C VAL A 9 18.77 6.36 -9.67
N SER A 10 18.79 5.12 -9.28
CA SER A 10 17.67 4.29 -9.64
C SER A 10 16.46 4.90 -9.01
N ALA A 11 15.61 5.44 -9.82
CA ALA A 11 14.35 5.93 -9.34
C ALA A 11 13.57 4.74 -8.79
N VAL A 12 13.25 4.80 -7.53
CA VAL A 12 12.33 3.83 -6.95
C VAL A 12 10.96 4.15 -7.50
N GLU A 13 10.28 3.15 -8.00
CA GLU A 13 8.92 3.31 -8.49
C GLU A 13 8.04 2.24 -7.86
N PRO A 14 6.76 2.54 -7.63
CA PRO A 14 5.84 1.52 -7.15
C PRO A 14 5.71 0.40 -8.18
N VAL A 15 5.58 -0.82 -7.69
CA VAL A 15 5.35 -2.00 -8.53
C VAL A 15 3.87 -2.35 -8.45
N ILE A 16 3.24 -2.56 -9.60
CA ILE A 16 1.84 -2.98 -9.64
C ILE A 16 1.81 -4.50 -9.58
N VAL A 17 1.06 -5.04 -8.64
CA VAL A 17 0.95 -6.49 -8.43
C VAL A 17 -0.49 -6.95 -8.52
N SER A 18 -0.71 -8.11 -9.12
CA SER A 18 -2.04 -8.72 -9.17
C SER A 18 -2.44 -9.24 -7.78
N PRO A 19 -3.72 -9.53 -7.56
CA PRO A 19 -4.13 -10.16 -6.30
C PRO A 19 -3.38 -11.45 -6.00
N ALA A 20 -3.15 -12.29 -7.00
CA ALA A 20 -2.41 -13.54 -6.82
C ALA A 20 -0.96 -13.27 -6.41
N GLN A 21 -0.31 -12.33 -7.09
CA GLN A 21 1.07 -11.94 -6.76
C GLN A 21 1.15 -11.35 -5.37
N ALA A 22 0.20 -10.49 -5.02
CA ALA A 22 0.16 -9.86 -3.71
C ALA A 22 -0.02 -10.89 -2.60
N ASP A 23 -0.92 -11.85 -2.79
CA ASP A 23 -1.19 -12.90 -1.81
C ASP A 23 0.07 -13.75 -1.56
N THR A 24 0.71 -14.19 -2.63
CA THR A 24 1.94 -14.97 -2.54
C THR A 24 3.03 -14.17 -1.83
N TRP A 25 3.17 -12.91 -2.22
CA TRP A 25 4.19 -12.04 -1.66
C TRP A 25 3.97 -11.76 -0.17
N LEU A 26 2.71 -11.51 0.22
CA LEU A 26 2.38 -11.29 1.63
C LEU A 26 2.71 -12.51 2.47
N SER A 27 2.40 -13.71 1.96
CA SER A 27 2.70 -14.95 2.66
C SER A 27 4.20 -15.16 2.84
N ALA A 28 4.99 -14.72 1.87
CA ALA A 28 6.45 -14.91 1.89
C ALA A 28 7.19 -13.77 2.58
N THR A 29 6.50 -12.70 2.94
CA THR A 29 7.13 -11.48 3.43
C THR A 29 6.48 -11.04 4.76
N PRO A 30 6.87 -11.68 5.88
CA PRO A 30 6.24 -11.36 7.18
C PRO A 30 6.38 -9.91 7.60
N LYS A 31 7.39 -9.21 7.09
CA LYS A 31 7.62 -7.80 7.42
C LYS A 31 6.78 -6.83 6.62
N ALA A 32 6.03 -7.34 5.64
CA ALA A 32 5.23 -6.48 4.78
C ALA A 32 4.17 -5.75 5.58
N GLN A 33 4.05 -4.47 5.31
CA GLN A 33 3.00 -3.62 5.86
C GLN A 33 1.88 -3.57 4.84
N VAL A 34 0.65 -3.48 5.30
CA VAL A 34 -0.51 -3.36 4.41
C VAL A 34 -1.20 -2.04 4.70
N LEU A 35 -1.33 -1.20 3.69
CA LEU A 35 -1.91 0.13 3.84
C LEU A 35 -3.18 0.27 3.03
N ASP A 36 -4.28 0.56 3.72
CA ASP A 36 -5.57 0.86 3.11
C ASP A 36 -5.72 2.37 3.05
N VAL A 37 -5.90 2.93 1.85
CA VAL A 37 -6.02 4.37 1.68
C VAL A 37 -7.44 4.81 1.33
N ARG A 38 -8.41 3.94 1.60
CA ARG A 38 -9.82 4.24 1.40
C ARG A 38 -10.38 5.06 2.56
N THR A 39 -11.67 5.27 2.57
CA THR A 39 -12.32 5.97 3.66
C THR A 39 -12.51 5.05 4.86
N LYS A 40 -12.75 5.66 6.01
CA LYS A 40 -13.07 4.95 7.23
C LYS A 40 -14.30 4.05 7.06
N GLU A 41 -15.29 4.53 6.33
CA GLU A 41 -16.52 3.77 6.07
C GLU A 41 -16.24 2.54 5.23
N GLU A 42 -15.44 2.70 4.17
CA GLU A 42 -15.06 1.56 3.34
C GLU A 42 -14.27 0.53 4.13
N PHE A 43 -13.33 0.99 4.95
CA PHE A 43 -12.51 0.12 5.79
C PHE A 43 -13.38 -0.72 6.74
N ALA A 44 -14.38 -0.10 7.33
CA ALA A 44 -15.27 -0.78 8.27
C ALA A 44 -16.09 -1.90 7.60
N GLU A 45 -16.37 -1.76 6.32
CA GLU A 45 -17.11 -2.78 5.57
C GLU A 45 -16.27 -4.01 5.25
N GLY A 46 -14.96 -3.91 5.34
CA GLY A 46 -14.05 -5.00 5.10
C GLY A 46 -12.72 -4.49 4.57
N HIS A 47 -11.64 -5.15 4.95
CA HIS A 47 -10.29 -4.76 4.56
C HIS A 47 -9.38 -5.97 4.56
N LEU A 48 -8.21 -5.85 3.99
CA LEU A 48 -7.22 -6.92 4.03
C LEU A 48 -6.70 -7.09 5.46
N ALA A 49 -6.35 -8.32 5.81
CA ALA A 49 -5.83 -8.61 7.13
C ALA A 49 -4.62 -7.73 7.46
N LYS A 50 -4.56 -7.24 8.68
CA LYS A 50 -3.46 -6.43 9.21
C LYS A 50 -3.34 -5.05 8.56
N ALA A 51 -4.32 -4.61 7.78
CA ALA A 51 -4.24 -3.32 7.13
C ALA A 51 -4.30 -2.17 8.15
N THR A 52 -3.45 -1.19 7.93
CA THR A 52 -3.51 0.10 8.61
C THR A 52 -4.28 1.04 7.71
N LEU A 53 -5.21 1.79 8.27
CA LEU A 53 -6.00 2.74 7.51
C LEU A 53 -5.39 4.13 7.61
N ILE A 54 -5.02 4.69 6.47
CA ILE A 54 -4.67 6.11 6.36
C ILE A 54 -5.32 6.60 5.07
N PRO A 55 -6.48 7.27 5.16
CA PRO A 55 -7.16 7.71 3.94
C PRO A 55 -6.31 8.64 3.10
N TRP A 56 -6.28 8.39 1.79
CA TRP A 56 -5.51 9.22 0.87
C TRP A 56 -5.96 10.69 0.91
N THR A 57 -7.23 10.92 1.18
CA THR A 57 -7.79 12.27 1.19
C THR A 57 -7.52 13.05 2.47
N ASP A 58 -6.92 12.42 3.49
CA ASP A 58 -6.56 13.13 4.71
C ASP A 58 -5.44 14.12 4.41
N LYS A 59 -5.60 15.34 4.91
CA LYS A 59 -4.61 16.41 4.68
C LYS A 59 -3.24 16.04 5.24
N ASP A 60 -3.22 15.23 6.28
CA ASP A 60 -2.00 14.83 6.95
C ASP A 60 -1.54 13.42 6.55
N PHE A 61 -1.96 12.94 5.37
CA PHE A 61 -1.60 11.60 4.92
C PHE A 61 -0.10 11.34 5.03
N SER A 62 0.73 12.24 4.50
CA SER A 62 2.18 12.03 4.50
C SER A 62 2.77 12.01 5.90
N ILE A 63 2.27 12.87 6.78
CA ILE A 63 2.71 12.91 8.17
C ILE A 63 2.35 11.60 8.87
N ARG A 64 1.12 11.15 8.66
CA ARG A 64 0.65 9.90 9.27
C ARG A 64 1.41 8.70 8.74
N ALA A 65 1.63 8.64 7.43
CA ALA A 65 2.35 7.53 6.83
C ALA A 65 3.78 7.44 7.37
N ALA A 66 4.46 8.57 7.48
CA ALA A 66 5.82 8.61 8.01
C ALA A 66 5.87 8.17 9.47
N LYS A 67 4.80 8.42 10.22
CA LYS A 67 4.74 8.13 11.64
C LYS A 67 4.27 6.70 11.92
N GLU A 68 3.28 6.21 11.17
CA GLU A 68 2.62 4.94 11.44
C GLU A 68 3.22 3.76 10.70
N LEU A 69 4.00 4.03 9.64
CA LEU A 69 4.64 2.99 8.85
C LEU A 69 6.16 3.13 8.92
N ASP A 70 6.84 2.04 8.60
CA ASP A 70 8.31 2.03 8.57
C ASP A 70 8.78 2.06 7.13
N PRO A 71 9.46 3.14 6.67
CA PRO A 71 9.92 3.22 5.29
C PRO A 71 10.97 2.18 4.92
N ARG A 72 11.58 1.54 5.92
CA ARG A 72 12.58 0.49 5.68
C ARG A 72 11.93 -0.87 5.40
N LYS A 73 10.62 -0.98 5.57
CA LYS A 73 9.88 -2.22 5.35
C LYS A 73 9.03 -2.12 4.09
N PRO A 74 8.84 -3.23 3.39
CA PRO A 74 7.97 -3.22 2.21
C PRO A 74 6.52 -2.95 2.59
N VAL A 75 5.80 -2.31 1.68
CA VAL A 75 4.40 -1.97 1.90
C VAL A 75 3.56 -2.30 0.68
N LEU A 76 2.41 -2.93 0.93
CA LEU A 76 1.36 -3.12 -0.07
C LEU A 76 0.31 -2.07 0.19
N VAL A 77 0.04 -1.23 -0.79
CA VAL A 77 -0.99 -0.20 -0.67
C VAL A 77 -2.15 -0.54 -1.60
N TYR A 78 -3.37 -0.29 -1.14
CA TYR A 78 -4.54 -0.56 -1.95
C TYR A 78 -5.68 0.42 -1.64
N CYS A 79 -6.56 0.55 -2.63
CA CYS A 79 -7.83 1.22 -2.45
C CYS A 79 -8.94 0.33 -3.01
N LEU A 80 -10.04 0.90 -3.49
CA LEU A 80 -11.12 0.09 -4.05
C LEU A 80 -10.75 -0.50 -5.40
N SER A 81 -10.23 0.32 -6.32
CA SER A 81 -9.96 -0.08 -7.71
C SER A 81 -8.55 0.23 -8.21
N GLY A 82 -7.74 0.92 -7.44
CA GLY A 82 -6.33 1.19 -7.77
C GLY A 82 -5.96 2.64 -8.02
N GLY A 83 -6.92 3.55 -8.16
CA GLY A 83 -6.63 4.96 -8.47
C GLY A 83 -6.04 5.75 -7.32
N ARG A 84 -6.73 5.77 -6.19
CA ARG A 84 -6.23 6.47 -5.01
C ARG A 84 -4.92 5.88 -4.52
N SER A 85 -4.80 4.55 -4.60
CA SER A 85 -3.59 3.88 -4.14
C SER A 85 -2.40 4.11 -5.05
N ALA A 86 -2.62 4.36 -6.34
CA ALA A 86 -1.53 4.72 -7.24
C ALA A 86 -0.90 6.06 -6.83
N GLU A 87 -1.73 7.03 -6.48
CA GLU A 87 -1.25 8.31 -6.01
C GLU A 87 -0.58 8.19 -4.64
N ALA A 88 -1.17 7.42 -3.76
CA ALA A 88 -0.59 7.18 -2.44
C ALA A 88 0.75 6.46 -2.55
N ALA A 89 0.86 5.49 -3.46
CA ALA A 89 2.10 4.77 -3.67
C ALA A 89 3.23 5.71 -4.10
N ALA A 90 2.93 6.64 -5.01
CA ALA A 90 3.91 7.64 -5.44
C ALA A 90 4.33 8.53 -4.27
N ALA A 91 3.39 8.90 -3.41
CA ALA A 91 3.70 9.70 -2.23
C ALA A 91 4.59 8.93 -1.25
N LEU A 92 4.35 7.64 -1.08
CA LEU A 92 5.19 6.82 -0.20
C LEU A 92 6.64 6.76 -0.69
N VAL A 93 6.83 6.63 -2.00
CA VAL A 93 8.18 6.65 -2.56
C VAL A 93 8.88 7.97 -2.24
N LYS A 94 8.16 9.09 -2.35
CA LYS A 94 8.73 10.40 -2.00
C LYS A 94 9.07 10.51 -0.53
N LEU A 95 8.39 9.76 0.32
CA LEU A 95 8.67 9.72 1.76
C LEU A 95 9.85 8.82 2.11
N GLY A 96 10.44 8.16 1.12
CA GLY A 96 11.60 7.30 1.36
C GLY A 96 11.33 5.82 1.42
N PHE A 97 10.11 5.40 1.16
CA PHE A 97 9.79 3.97 1.08
C PHE A 97 10.45 3.39 -0.18
N THR A 98 11.15 2.29 -0.05
CA THR A 98 11.94 1.71 -1.13
C THR A 98 11.30 0.50 -1.80
N ASP A 99 10.29 -0.10 -1.18
CA ASP A 99 9.57 -1.24 -1.77
C ASP A 99 8.08 -0.99 -1.57
N VAL A 100 7.46 -0.40 -2.59
CA VAL A 100 6.06 -0.05 -2.56
C VAL A 100 5.34 -0.82 -3.66
N ARG A 101 4.34 -1.59 -3.27
CA ARG A 101 3.53 -2.39 -4.20
C ARG A 101 2.09 -1.91 -4.15
N ASN A 102 1.54 -1.69 -5.34
CA ASN A 102 0.15 -1.26 -5.49
C ASN A 102 -0.68 -2.44 -5.97
N LEU A 103 -1.74 -2.77 -5.23
CA LEU A 103 -2.62 -3.88 -5.58
C LEU A 103 -3.48 -3.51 -6.79
N ALA A 104 -3.22 -4.17 -7.91
CA ALA A 104 -3.95 -3.94 -9.15
C ALA A 104 -5.43 -4.26 -8.94
N GLY A 105 -6.29 -3.32 -9.32
CA GLY A 105 -7.72 -3.48 -9.17
C GLY A 105 -8.21 -3.36 -7.74
N GLY A 106 -7.33 -3.12 -6.78
CA GLY A 106 -7.66 -2.89 -5.40
C GLY A 106 -8.39 -4.04 -4.71
N ILE A 107 -9.07 -3.72 -3.63
CA ILE A 107 -9.82 -4.73 -2.89
C ILE A 107 -10.96 -5.31 -3.73
N GLY A 108 -11.46 -4.55 -4.70
CA GLY A 108 -12.48 -5.07 -5.63
C GLY A 108 -11.98 -6.30 -6.37
N ALA A 109 -10.81 -6.22 -6.99
CA ALA A 109 -10.21 -7.36 -7.70
C ALA A 109 -9.82 -8.47 -6.74
N TRP A 110 -9.31 -8.12 -5.56
CA TRP A 110 -8.95 -9.08 -4.51
C TRP A 110 -10.14 -9.96 -4.16
N GLN A 111 -11.29 -9.34 -3.90
CA GLN A 111 -12.50 -10.08 -3.57
C GLN A 111 -13.05 -10.87 -4.75
N GLN A 112 -12.94 -10.31 -5.95
CA GLN A 112 -13.46 -10.94 -7.16
C GLN A 112 -12.79 -12.29 -7.43
N VAL A 113 -11.51 -12.42 -7.08
CA VAL A 113 -10.81 -13.70 -7.23
C VAL A 113 -10.89 -14.57 -5.98
N GLY A 114 -11.76 -14.22 -5.04
CA GLY A 114 -12.05 -15.05 -3.88
C GLY A 114 -11.07 -14.94 -2.72
N LYS A 115 -10.23 -13.89 -2.70
CA LYS A 115 -9.30 -13.72 -1.58
C LYS A 115 -10.02 -13.18 -0.36
N PRO A 116 -9.59 -13.56 0.85
CA PRO A 116 -10.30 -13.22 2.07
C PRO A 116 -10.12 -11.77 2.50
N ILE A 117 -11.15 -11.25 3.14
CA ILE A 117 -11.09 -9.96 3.81
C ILE A 117 -11.55 -10.14 5.24
N VAL A 118 -11.21 -9.19 6.10
CA VAL A 118 -11.68 -9.16 7.47
C VAL A 118 -12.58 -7.95 7.67
N LYS A 119 -13.52 -8.06 8.59
CA LYS A 119 -14.41 -6.97 8.94
C LYS A 119 -14.15 -6.56 10.37
N VAL A 120 -14.25 -5.27 10.61
CA VAL A 120 -14.14 -4.77 11.98
C VAL A 120 -15.42 -5.11 12.69
N ALA A 121 -15.30 -5.84 13.78
CA ALA A 121 -16.46 -6.12 14.61
C ALA A 121 -16.96 -4.80 15.20
N PRO A 122 -18.28 -4.57 15.22
CA PRO A 122 -18.82 -3.36 15.87
C PRO A 122 -18.38 -3.35 17.32
N LYS A 123 -17.99 -2.19 17.79
CA LYS A 123 -17.67 -2.05 19.20
C LYS A 123 -18.94 -2.02 20.01
N PRO A 124 -18.94 -2.69 21.15
CA PRO A 124 -20.11 -2.64 22.03
C PRO A 124 -20.36 -1.25 22.57
#